data_ce96cb45a37259dc9a785b7af0224bf6
#
_entry.id   ce96cb45a37259dc9a785b7af0224bf6
#
_cell.length_a   1.000
_cell.length_b   1.000
_cell.length_c   1.000
_cell.angle_alpha   90.00
_cell.angle_beta   90.00
_cell.angle_gamma   90.00
#
_symmetry.space_group_name_H-M   'P 1'
#
loop_
_entity.id
_entity.type
_entity.pdbx_description
1 polymer ?
#
loop_
_entity_poly.entity_id
_entity_poly.type
_entity_poly.pdbx_seq_one_letter_code
_entity_poly.pdbx_strand_id
1 'polypeptide(L)'
;MKECNKVFFGEKGLTQTSANHLANIAKETVESNRQALDSVGFVNVNISLLSGGNSRTVKTGRNEAYLDNVPALLQEVANMNAFCAWIREAIKAREEELEIINRYTWDVYATDVAGFKLDTPIKGHILTEEEAIASLSIAERMEYYRLEAEASAIGKYIHPMRPFANARRALMDAYTNPTKVEGSGTDTIVYSYDPSVSSDKVENTFFALQQKYRDISARLNKIKFKIDKMVKDSEYEVNQAYKQAVDRFNLDAKTLSQQCETWKVEERKKLLELKIVIPNELQATYELLTKISNPDK
;
A
#
# COMPACT_ATOMS: atom_id res chain seq x y z
N MET A 1 0.92 -21.14 3.73
CA MET A 1 0.31 -22.04 2.70
C MET A 1 -0.82 -22.80 3.35
N LYS A 2 -2.06 -22.63 2.86
CA LYS A 2 -3.09 -23.65 3.09
C LYS A 2 -2.50 -24.92 2.51
N GLU A 3 -2.58 -26.02 3.26
CA GLU A 3 -2.12 -27.30 2.76
C GLU A 3 -2.71 -27.51 1.36
N CYS A 4 -1.82 -27.46 0.36
CA CYS A 4 -2.18 -27.76 -1.03
C CYS A 4 -2.96 -29.05 -0.98
N ASN A 5 -4.11 -29.09 -1.63
CA ASN A 5 -5.01 -30.25 -1.57
C ASN A 5 -4.18 -31.51 -1.80
N LYS A 6 -3.75 -32.18 -0.73
CA LYS A 6 -2.96 -33.41 -0.76
C LYS A 6 -3.66 -34.52 -1.58
N VAL A 7 -4.94 -34.31 -1.87
CA VAL A 7 -5.77 -35.17 -2.70
C VAL A 7 -5.38 -35.10 -4.19
N PHE A 8 -4.85 -33.96 -4.68
CA PHE A 8 -4.55 -33.80 -6.10
C PHE A 8 -3.08 -34.04 -6.43
N PHE A 9 -2.16 -33.75 -5.50
CA PHE A 9 -0.72 -33.75 -5.81
C PHE A 9 0.10 -34.56 -4.79
N GLY A 10 1.14 -35.23 -5.30
CA GLY A 10 2.04 -36.03 -4.50
C GLY A 10 3.30 -36.42 -5.26
N GLU A 11 4.15 -37.18 -4.61
CA GLU A 11 5.39 -37.70 -5.21
C GLU A 11 5.14 -38.76 -6.29
N LYS A 12 4.06 -39.52 -6.13
CA LYS A 12 3.65 -40.58 -7.06
C LYS A 12 2.41 -40.17 -7.83
N GLY A 13 2.35 -40.47 -9.12
CA GLY A 13 1.20 -40.15 -9.97
C GLY A 13 1.63 -39.75 -11.38
N LEU A 14 0.78 -38.97 -12.04
CA LEU A 14 0.97 -38.52 -13.41
C LEU A 14 1.64 -37.15 -13.48
N THR A 15 2.59 -36.98 -14.38
CA THR A 15 3.01 -35.66 -14.80
C THR A 15 1.86 -34.94 -15.51
N GLN A 16 1.85 -33.63 -15.56
CA GLN A 16 0.82 -32.87 -16.27
C GLN A 16 0.74 -33.27 -17.77
N THR A 17 1.89 -33.52 -18.39
CA THR A 17 1.96 -33.95 -19.78
C THR A 17 1.28 -35.32 -19.96
N SER A 18 1.61 -36.30 -19.09
CA SER A 18 0.99 -37.62 -19.12
C SER A 18 -0.51 -37.58 -18.82
N ALA A 19 -0.93 -36.72 -17.87
CA ALA A 19 -2.33 -36.53 -17.55
C ALA A 19 -3.12 -35.96 -18.73
N ASN A 20 -2.58 -34.95 -19.42
CA ASN A 20 -3.18 -34.38 -20.62
C ASN A 20 -3.27 -35.40 -21.76
N HIS A 21 -2.23 -36.20 -21.94
CA HIS A 21 -2.23 -37.26 -22.96
C HIS A 21 -3.33 -38.29 -22.70
N LEU A 22 -3.43 -38.82 -21.46
CA LEU A 22 -4.47 -39.77 -21.10
C LEU A 22 -5.87 -39.16 -21.16
N ALA A 23 -6.03 -37.86 -20.79
CA ALA A 23 -7.32 -37.17 -20.96
C ALA A 23 -7.75 -37.03 -22.44
N ASN A 24 -6.78 -36.87 -23.35
CA ASN A 24 -7.09 -36.87 -24.80
C ASN A 24 -7.53 -38.28 -25.28
N ILE A 25 -6.83 -39.32 -24.87
CA ILE A 25 -7.25 -40.71 -25.16
C ILE A 25 -8.65 -40.99 -24.61
N ALA A 26 -8.92 -40.54 -23.36
CA ALA A 26 -10.27 -40.70 -22.79
C ALA A 26 -11.36 -39.99 -23.61
N LYS A 27 -11.08 -38.78 -24.15
CA LYS A 27 -12.01 -38.07 -25.04
C LYS A 27 -12.22 -38.79 -26.34
N GLU A 28 -11.17 -39.31 -26.97
CA GLU A 28 -11.24 -40.12 -28.21
C GLU A 28 -12.03 -41.39 -27.98
N THR A 29 -11.83 -42.06 -26.82
CA THR A 29 -12.60 -43.25 -26.43
C THR A 29 -14.09 -42.91 -26.22
N VAL A 30 -14.41 -41.80 -25.58
CA VAL A 30 -15.79 -41.31 -25.43
C VAL A 30 -16.45 -41.10 -26.79
N GLU A 31 -15.75 -40.47 -27.71
CA GLU A 31 -16.25 -40.19 -29.05
C GLU A 31 -16.46 -41.50 -29.83
N SER A 32 -15.52 -42.44 -29.81
CA SER A 32 -15.63 -43.75 -30.39
C SER A 32 -16.82 -44.55 -29.83
N ASN A 33 -16.98 -44.54 -28.50
CA ASN A 33 -18.09 -45.22 -27.85
C ASN A 33 -19.46 -44.57 -28.16
N ARG A 34 -19.52 -43.26 -28.35
CA ARG A 34 -20.73 -42.56 -28.82
C ARG A 34 -21.06 -42.94 -30.23
N GLN A 35 -20.09 -42.99 -31.13
CA GLN A 35 -20.30 -43.47 -32.51
C GLN A 35 -20.76 -44.92 -32.56
N ALA A 36 -20.17 -45.77 -31.70
CA ALA A 36 -20.63 -47.15 -31.54
C ALA A 36 -22.08 -47.23 -31.03
N LEU A 37 -22.45 -46.44 -30.02
CA LEU A 37 -23.80 -46.31 -29.50
C LEU A 37 -24.80 -45.80 -30.57
N ASP A 38 -24.39 -44.84 -31.39
CA ASP A 38 -25.18 -44.30 -32.48
C ASP A 38 -25.32 -45.31 -33.62
N SER A 39 -24.28 -46.13 -33.88
CA SER A 39 -24.27 -47.17 -34.91
C SER A 39 -24.97 -48.47 -34.50
N VAL A 40 -25.24 -48.65 -33.21
CA VAL A 40 -26.18 -49.66 -32.69
C VAL A 40 -27.58 -49.41 -33.26
N GLY A 41 -27.63 -49.30 -34.52
CA GLY A 41 -28.63 -49.02 -35.50
C GLY A 41 -30.04 -49.09 -35.01
N PHE A 42 -30.53 -47.98 -34.55
CA PHE A 42 -31.96 -47.85 -34.43
C PHE A 42 -32.55 -47.79 -35.81
N VAL A 43 -33.31 -48.82 -36.21
CA VAL A 43 -34.08 -48.78 -37.43
C VAL A 43 -35.21 -47.78 -37.25
N ASN A 44 -35.32 -46.86 -38.18
CA ASN A 44 -36.53 -46.04 -38.26
C ASN A 44 -37.73 -46.95 -38.58
N VAL A 45 -38.47 -47.33 -37.58
CA VAL A 45 -39.76 -48.05 -37.79
C VAL A 45 -40.88 -47.03 -37.82
N ASN A 46 -41.51 -46.89 -38.96
CA ASN A 46 -42.75 -46.13 -39.08
C ASN A 46 -43.87 -46.92 -38.42
N ILE A 47 -44.21 -46.58 -37.21
CA ILE A 47 -45.41 -47.11 -36.57
C ILE A 47 -46.55 -46.21 -37.03
N SER A 48 -47.30 -46.66 -38.01
CA SER A 48 -48.61 -46.11 -38.32
C SER A 48 -49.58 -46.60 -37.24
N LEU A 49 -49.95 -45.71 -36.34
CA LEU A 49 -51.05 -45.99 -35.42
C LEU A 49 -52.33 -46.15 -36.20
N LEU A 50 -53.01 -47.26 -36.00
CA LEU A 50 -54.24 -47.69 -36.68
C LEU A 50 -55.48 -46.77 -36.49
N SER A 51 -55.32 -45.65 -35.82
CA SER A 51 -56.36 -44.65 -35.68
C SER A 51 -55.78 -43.25 -35.71
N GLY A 52 -55.74 -42.64 -36.88
CA GLY A 52 -55.61 -41.21 -37.00
C GLY A 52 -54.29 -40.63 -37.49
N GLY A 53 -53.59 -41.27 -38.38
CA GLY A 53 -52.73 -40.58 -39.36
C GLY A 53 -51.41 -39.97 -38.91
N ASN A 54 -50.97 -40.11 -37.69
CA ASN A 54 -49.64 -39.64 -37.25
C ASN A 54 -48.68 -40.81 -37.19
N SER A 55 -47.84 -40.95 -38.21
CA SER A 55 -46.71 -41.86 -38.19
C SER A 55 -45.61 -41.31 -37.23
N ARG A 56 -45.26 -42.05 -36.22
CA ARG A 56 -44.07 -41.79 -35.37
C ARG A 56 -42.94 -42.70 -35.83
N THR A 57 -41.85 -42.11 -36.18
CA THR A 57 -40.61 -42.84 -36.43
C THR A 57 -39.96 -43.17 -35.08
N VAL A 58 -39.88 -44.45 -34.74
CA VAL A 58 -39.21 -44.94 -33.56
C VAL A 58 -37.92 -45.62 -34.00
N LYS A 59 -36.77 -45.21 -33.42
CA LYS A 59 -35.50 -45.91 -33.62
C LYS A 59 -35.53 -47.17 -32.77
N THR A 60 -35.37 -48.34 -33.37
CA THR A 60 -35.23 -49.63 -32.68
C THR A 60 -33.87 -50.25 -32.97
N GLY A 61 -33.28 -50.94 -31.99
CA GLY A 61 -32.00 -51.60 -32.13
C GLY A 61 -32.03 -52.71 -33.20
N ARG A 62 -31.03 -52.71 -34.07
CA ARG A 62 -30.86 -53.65 -35.14
C ARG A 62 -30.15 -54.94 -34.77
N ASN A 63 -29.39 -54.94 -33.73
CA ASN A 63 -28.51 -56.06 -33.42
C ASN A 63 -28.51 -56.31 -31.90
N GLU A 64 -29.17 -57.38 -31.49
CA GLU A 64 -29.31 -57.77 -30.09
C GLU A 64 -27.94 -57.95 -29.40
N ALA A 65 -26.93 -58.46 -30.11
CA ALA A 65 -25.59 -58.63 -29.60
C ALA A 65 -24.92 -57.30 -29.19
N TYR A 66 -25.28 -56.16 -29.80
CA TYR A 66 -24.83 -54.85 -29.41
C TYR A 66 -25.64 -54.22 -28.26
N LEU A 67 -26.92 -54.61 -28.12
CA LEU A 67 -27.80 -54.14 -27.05
C LEU A 67 -27.27 -54.59 -25.69
N ASP A 68 -26.73 -55.80 -25.59
CA ASP A 68 -26.14 -56.32 -24.35
C ASP A 68 -24.89 -55.52 -23.91
N ASN A 69 -24.19 -54.88 -24.83
CA ASN A 69 -23.01 -54.09 -24.57
C ASN A 69 -23.31 -52.61 -24.26
N VAL A 70 -24.53 -52.11 -24.52
CA VAL A 70 -24.89 -50.71 -24.29
C VAL A 70 -24.66 -50.25 -22.85
N PRO A 71 -25.04 -51.00 -21.80
CA PRO A 71 -24.77 -50.62 -20.42
C PRO A 71 -23.28 -50.48 -20.14
N ALA A 72 -22.44 -51.37 -20.67
CA ALA A 72 -21.00 -51.36 -20.50
C ALA A 72 -20.38 -50.13 -21.20
N LEU A 73 -20.78 -49.83 -22.44
CA LEU A 73 -20.33 -48.65 -23.17
C LEU A 73 -20.75 -47.34 -22.49
N LEU A 74 -21.94 -47.25 -21.97
CA LEU A 74 -22.42 -46.09 -21.21
C LEU A 74 -21.62 -45.91 -19.91
N GLN A 75 -21.33 -47.00 -19.21
CA GLN A 75 -20.49 -46.94 -18.00
C GLN A 75 -19.08 -46.50 -18.31
N GLU A 76 -18.50 -46.98 -19.40
CA GLU A 76 -17.18 -46.59 -19.87
C GLU A 76 -17.13 -45.08 -20.21
N VAL A 77 -18.13 -44.61 -20.98
CA VAL A 77 -18.28 -43.18 -21.28
C VAL A 77 -18.35 -42.32 -19.98
N ALA A 78 -19.13 -42.78 -18.99
CA ALA A 78 -19.24 -42.11 -17.70
C ALA A 78 -17.90 -42.08 -16.97
N ASN A 79 -17.21 -43.21 -16.93
CA ASN A 79 -15.90 -43.32 -16.27
C ASN A 79 -14.82 -42.44 -16.95
N MET A 80 -14.76 -42.43 -18.28
CA MET A 80 -13.84 -41.56 -19.04
C MET A 80 -14.13 -40.07 -18.82
N ASN A 81 -15.42 -39.69 -18.80
CA ASN A 81 -15.80 -38.32 -18.51
C ASN A 81 -15.42 -37.91 -17.08
N ALA A 82 -15.63 -38.81 -16.10
CA ALA A 82 -15.20 -38.56 -14.72
C ALA A 82 -13.68 -38.38 -14.59
N PHE A 83 -12.90 -39.19 -15.29
CA PHE A 83 -11.44 -39.07 -15.36
C PHE A 83 -11.02 -37.72 -15.98
N CYS A 84 -11.62 -37.33 -17.11
CA CYS A 84 -11.35 -36.05 -17.75
C CYS A 84 -11.72 -34.85 -16.85
N ALA A 85 -12.81 -34.94 -16.09
CA ALA A 85 -13.22 -33.91 -15.15
C ALA A 85 -12.21 -33.79 -14.02
N TRP A 86 -11.81 -34.91 -13.42
CA TRP A 86 -10.80 -34.96 -12.38
C TRP A 86 -9.47 -34.34 -12.80
N ILE A 87 -8.95 -34.69 -13.97
CA ILE A 87 -7.70 -34.14 -14.51
C ILE A 87 -7.83 -32.62 -14.69
N ARG A 88 -8.96 -32.12 -15.19
CA ARG A 88 -9.20 -30.67 -15.34
C ARG A 88 -9.19 -29.95 -14.01
N GLU A 89 -9.84 -30.50 -12.99
CA GLU A 89 -9.85 -29.93 -11.65
C GLU A 89 -8.45 -29.89 -11.03
N ALA A 90 -7.67 -30.98 -11.18
CA ALA A 90 -6.30 -31.01 -10.69
C ALA A 90 -5.42 -29.97 -11.38
N ILE A 91 -5.52 -29.83 -12.70
CA ILE A 91 -4.77 -28.80 -13.44
C ILE A 91 -5.16 -27.40 -12.99
N LYS A 92 -6.47 -27.14 -12.87
CA LYS A 92 -6.99 -25.85 -12.39
C LYS A 92 -6.50 -25.54 -10.98
N ALA A 93 -6.53 -26.51 -10.07
CA ALA A 93 -6.00 -26.33 -8.72
C ALA A 93 -4.51 -25.96 -8.73
N ARG A 94 -3.70 -26.55 -9.61
CA ARG A 94 -2.29 -26.19 -9.81
C ARG A 94 -2.13 -24.76 -10.29
N GLU A 95 -2.94 -24.35 -11.27
CA GLU A 95 -2.93 -22.98 -11.79
C GLU A 95 -3.28 -21.95 -10.69
N GLU A 96 -4.29 -22.26 -9.88
CA GLU A 96 -4.68 -21.42 -8.74
C GLU A 96 -3.57 -21.29 -7.70
N GLU A 97 -2.90 -22.38 -7.35
CA GLU A 97 -1.75 -22.35 -6.42
C GLU A 97 -0.55 -21.57 -7.01
N LEU A 98 -0.27 -21.74 -8.30
CA LEU A 98 0.75 -20.94 -9.00
C LEU A 98 0.41 -19.46 -8.98
N GLU A 99 -0.87 -19.11 -9.14
CA GLU A 99 -1.32 -17.71 -9.08
C GLU A 99 -1.18 -17.15 -7.66
N ILE A 100 -1.49 -17.93 -6.63
CA ILE A 100 -1.27 -17.53 -5.23
C ILE A 100 0.21 -17.22 -4.99
N ILE A 101 1.13 -18.12 -5.42
CA ILE A 101 2.56 -17.89 -5.28
C ILE A 101 2.99 -16.61 -6.02
N ASN A 102 2.45 -16.36 -7.21
CA ASN A 102 2.77 -15.17 -8.00
C ASN A 102 2.33 -13.86 -7.35
N ARG A 103 1.24 -13.88 -6.60
CA ARG A 103 0.68 -12.69 -5.93
C ARG A 103 1.41 -12.29 -4.65
N TYR A 104 2.33 -13.11 -4.14
CA TYR A 104 3.10 -12.71 -2.96
C TYR A 104 3.90 -11.45 -3.24
N THR A 105 3.74 -10.49 -2.36
CA THR A 105 4.55 -9.27 -2.30
C THR A 105 5.62 -9.43 -1.22
N TRP A 106 6.65 -8.62 -1.23
CA TRP A 106 7.77 -8.76 -0.29
C TRP A 106 7.32 -8.61 1.18
N ASP A 107 6.31 -7.78 1.46
CA ASP A 107 5.75 -7.56 2.79
C ASP A 107 4.94 -8.77 3.29
N VAL A 108 4.15 -9.39 2.41
CA VAL A 108 3.44 -10.65 2.71
C VAL A 108 4.47 -11.79 2.91
N TYR A 109 5.47 -11.88 2.03
CA TYR A 109 6.56 -12.84 2.16
C TYR A 109 7.30 -12.68 3.50
N ALA A 110 7.62 -11.44 3.90
CA ALA A 110 8.30 -11.15 5.16
C ALA A 110 7.49 -11.68 6.35
N THR A 111 6.17 -11.46 6.36
CA THR A 111 5.29 -11.85 7.45
C THR A 111 5.01 -13.36 7.46
N ASP A 112 4.61 -13.92 6.31
CA ASP A 112 4.06 -15.28 6.24
C ASP A 112 5.13 -16.35 6.08
N VAL A 113 6.26 -16.02 5.46
CA VAL A 113 7.33 -16.97 5.13
C VAL A 113 8.58 -16.71 5.95
N ALA A 114 9.06 -15.46 6.01
CA ALA A 114 10.27 -15.11 6.75
C ALA A 114 10.01 -14.90 8.26
N GLY A 115 8.76 -14.73 8.68
CA GLY A 115 8.36 -14.69 10.09
C GLY A 115 8.65 -13.37 10.80
N PHE A 116 8.83 -12.27 10.08
CA PHE A 116 9.02 -10.95 10.68
C PHE A 116 8.28 -9.85 9.90
N LYS A 117 8.04 -8.72 10.57
CA LYS A 117 7.43 -7.55 9.99
C LYS A 117 8.45 -6.43 9.90
N LEU A 118 8.54 -5.79 8.74
CA LEU A 118 9.37 -4.61 8.57
C LEU A 118 8.57 -3.36 8.98
N ASP A 119 9.05 -2.68 10.02
CA ASP A 119 8.40 -1.48 10.52
C ASP A 119 8.66 -0.27 9.62
N THR A 120 7.59 0.41 9.23
CA THR A 120 7.68 1.65 8.46
C THR A 120 8.31 2.76 9.30
N PRO A 121 9.35 3.44 8.81
CA PRO A 121 9.98 4.52 9.52
C PRO A 121 8.99 5.64 9.86
N ILE A 122 9.00 6.08 11.10
CA ILE A 122 8.18 7.19 11.60
C ILE A 122 9.13 8.35 11.90
N LYS A 123 8.78 9.55 11.39
CA LYS A 123 9.51 10.76 11.70
C LYS A 123 9.33 11.12 13.18
N GLY A 124 10.43 11.35 13.87
CA GLY A 124 10.42 11.77 15.27
C GLY A 124 9.82 13.16 15.46
N HIS A 125 9.59 13.51 16.72
CA HIS A 125 9.08 14.82 17.10
C HIS A 125 10.19 15.88 16.97
N ILE A 126 9.87 17.00 16.32
CA ILE A 126 10.74 18.19 16.24
C ILE A 126 10.36 19.10 17.40
N LEU A 127 11.37 19.56 18.13
CA LEU A 127 11.18 20.46 19.28
C LEU A 127 10.46 21.74 18.83
N THR A 128 9.37 22.08 19.50
CA THR A 128 8.66 23.35 19.28
C THR A 128 9.36 24.50 20.02
N GLU A 129 9.07 25.75 19.63
CA GLU A 129 9.60 26.93 20.33
C GLU A 129 9.22 26.92 21.82
N GLU A 130 7.98 26.54 22.14
CA GLU A 130 7.49 26.45 23.52
C GLU A 130 8.25 25.41 24.35
N GLU A 131 8.52 24.23 23.77
CA GLU A 131 9.33 23.19 24.40
C GLU A 131 10.79 23.60 24.54
N ALA A 132 11.33 24.32 23.55
CA ALA A 132 12.68 24.89 23.64
C ALA A 132 12.77 25.93 24.77
N ILE A 133 11.77 26.81 24.93
CA ILE A 133 11.70 27.74 26.07
C ILE A 133 11.60 26.96 27.40
N ALA A 134 10.75 25.91 27.44
CA ALA A 134 10.59 25.10 28.64
C ALA A 134 11.89 24.37 29.05
N SER A 135 12.75 24.04 28.08
CA SER A 135 14.06 23.38 28.31
C SER A 135 15.19 24.32 28.72
N LEU A 136 14.98 25.65 28.66
CA LEU A 136 15.89 26.60 29.22
C LEU A 136 16.01 26.42 30.74
N SER A 137 17.17 26.80 31.31
CA SER A 137 17.31 26.89 32.76
C SER A 137 16.21 27.83 33.33
N ILE A 138 15.81 27.61 34.58
CA ILE A 138 14.82 28.45 35.24
C ILE A 138 15.23 29.92 35.19
N ALA A 139 16.53 30.24 35.41
CA ALA A 139 17.04 31.58 35.35
C ALA A 139 16.90 32.21 33.96
N GLU A 140 17.29 31.49 32.90
CA GLU A 140 17.20 31.98 31.51
C GLU A 140 15.74 32.17 31.07
N ARG A 141 14.87 31.25 31.46
CA ARG A 141 13.43 31.35 31.15
C ARG A 141 12.78 32.53 31.85
N MET A 142 13.08 32.74 33.12
CA MET A 142 12.60 33.92 33.86
C MET A 142 13.17 35.20 33.27
N GLU A 143 14.44 35.24 32.87
CA GLU A 143 15.04 36.37 32.19
C GLU A 143 14.35 36.63 30.82
N TYR A 144 14.08 35.60 30.03
CA TYR A 144 13.37 35.71 28.76
C TYR A 144 12.01 36.42 28.94
N TYR A 145 11.17 35.91 29.83
CA TYR A 145 9.83 36.49 30.05
C TYR A 145 9.92 37.93 30.61
N ARG A 146 10.87 38.19 31.51
CA ARG A 146 11.09 39.53 32.04
C ARG A 146 11.50 40.51 30.95
N LEU A 147 12.47 40.15 30.12
CA LEU A 147 12.98 41.01 29.05
C LEU A 147 11.89 41.21 27.95
N GLU A 148 11.13 40.23 27.66
CA GLU A 148 10.01 40.35 26.69
C GLU A 148 8.93 41.29 27.20
N ALA A 149 8.51 41.13 28.45
CA ALA A 149 7.56 42.05 29.08
C ALA A 149 8.08 43.50 29.17
N GLU A 150 9.38 43.66 29.52
CA GLU A 150 10.02 44.97 29.63
C GLU A 150 10.19 45.63 28.24
N ALA A 151 10.59 44.87 27.22
CA ALA A 151 10.67 45.37 25.84
C ALA A 151 9.31 45.81 25.30
N SER A 152 8.27 45.02 25.55
CA SER A 152 6.88 45.34 25.18
C SER A 152 6.40 46.61 25.89
N ALA A 153 6.66 46.74 27.19
CA ALA A 153 6.26 47.92 27.95
C ALA A 153 6.97 49.17 27.42
N ILE A 154 8.28 49.11 27.24
CA ILE A 154 9.07 50.28 26.74
C ILE A 154 8.60 50.63 25.32
N GLY A 155 8.36 49.64 24.43
CA GLY A 155 7.89 49.87 23.08
C GLY A 155 6.60 50.69 22.99
N LYS A 156 5.68 50.48 23.95
CA LYS A 156 4.43 51.24 24.04
C LYS A 156 4.68 52.74 24.36
N TYR A 157 5.76 53.09 25.07
CA TYR A 157 6.10 54.47 25.37
C TYR A 157 6.97 55.14 24.31
N ILE A 158 7.88 54.41 23.68
CA ILE A 158 8.76 54.97 22.66
C ILE A 158 7.98 55.40 21.42
N HIS A 159 6.97 54.63 20.99
CA HIS A 159 6.21 54.94 19.78
C HIS A 159 5.54 56.32 19.84
N PRO A 160 4.77 56.70 20.90
CA PRO A 160 4.17 58.00 21.00
C PRO A 160 5.21 59.14 21.19
N MET A 161 6.38 58.88 21.75
CA MET A 161 7.43 59.87 21.99
C MET A 161 8.26 60.21 20.75
N ARG A 162 8.34 59.30 19.75
CA ARG A 162 9.12 59.44 18.56
C ARG A 162 8.83 60.73 17.76
N PRO A 163 7.54 61.11 17.53
CA PRO A 163 7.23 62.35 16.83
C PRO A 163 7.75 63.62 17.54
N PHE A 164 7.65 63.67 18.89
CA PHE A 164 8.15 64.80 19.65
C PHE A 164 9.65 64.95 19.58
N ALA A 165 10.40 63.88 19.70
CA ALA A 165 11.87 63.89 19.55
C ALA A 165 12.29 64.30 18.13
N ASN A 166 11.56 63.87 17.08
CA ASN A 166 11.83 64.29 15.72
C ASN A 166 11.40 65.75 15.46
N ALA A 167 10.26 66.19 16.04
CA ALA A 167 9.76 67.52 15.91
C ALA A 167 10.73 68.56 16.51
N ARG A 168 11.32 68.28 17.67
CA ARG A 168 12.34 69.14 18.24
C ARG A 168 13.53 69.40 17.32
N ARG A 169 14.04 68.37 16.66
CA ARG A 169 15.13 68.49 15.70
C ARG A 169 14.70 69.41 14.53
N ALA A 170 13.48 69.20 14.02
CA ALA A 170 12.92 70.08 12.98
C ALA A 170 12.64 71.49 13.43
N LEU A 171 12.26 71.70 14.72
CA LEU A 171 12.07 73.04 15.32
C LEU A 171 13.39 73.80 15.49
N MET A 172 14.48 73.10 15.89
CA MET A 172 15.80 73.70 15.94
C MET A 172 16.31 74.10 14.58
N ASP A 173 15.95 73.35 13.54
CA ASP A 173 16.34 73.66 12.15
C ASP A 173 15.49 74.74 11.51
N ALA A 174 14.19 74.89 11.91
CA ALA A 174 13.20 75.77 11.26
C ALA A 174 12.84 77.06 12.00
N TYR A 175 13.18 77.25 13.25
CA TYR A 175 12.92 78.41 14.15
C TYR A 175 11.48 78.91 14.37
N THR A 176 10.45 78.31 13.72
CA THR A 176 9.14 79.00 13.69
C THR A 176 7.89 78.19 13.85
N ASN A 177 7.97 76.87 13.85
CA ASN A 177 6.69 76.10 13.91
C ASN A 177 6.79 74.94 14.93
N PRO A 178 6.05 75.06 16.09
CA PRO A 178 6.05 74.05 17.11
C PRO A 178 5.19 72.84 16.75
N THR A 179 4.57 72.83 15.60
CA THR A 179 3.63 71.78 15.18
C THR A 179 4.25 70.93 14.09
N LYS A 180 4.33 69.64 14.29
CA LYS A 180 4.72 68.68 13.29
C LYS A 180 3.49 68.00 12.65
N VAL A 181 3.49 67.91 11.33
CA VAL A 181 2.42 67.22 10.57
C VAL A 181 3.05 65.99 9.93
N GLU A 182 2.48 64.82 10.21
CA GLU A 182 2.81 63.58 9.54
C GLU A 182 1.60 63.04 8.80
N GLY A 183 1.80 62.52 7.60
CA GLY A 183 0.74 62.03 6.74
C GLY A 183 0.22 63.04 5.72
N SER A 184 -0.74 62.63 4.90
CA SER A 184 -1.40 63.45 3.89
C SER A 184 -2.87 63.09 3.76
N GLY A 185 -3.71 64.10 3.43
CA GLY A 185 -5.16 63.90 3.28
C GLY A 185 -5.87 63.64 4.62
N THR A 186 -6.73 62.64 4.63
CA THR A 186 -7.51 62.24 5.83
C THR A 186 -6.69 61.62 6.94
N ASP A 187 -5.48 61.10 6.63
CA ASP A 187 -4.61 60.41 7.55
C ASP A 187 -3.53 61.34 8.14
N THR A 188 -3.74 62.63 8.13
CA THR A 188 -2.82 63.61 8.63
C THR A 188 -2.82 63.63 10.18
N ILE A 189 -1.67 63.36 10.78
CA ILE A 189 -1.45 63.45 12.24
C ILE A 189 -0.70 64.75 12.54
N VAL A 190 -1.31 65.58 13.33
CA VAL A 190 -0.71 66.84 13.75
C VAL A 190 -0.22 66.68 15.20
N TYR A 191 1.10 66.80 15.38
CA TYR A 191 1.72 66.80 16.71
C TYR A 191 2.01 68.24 17.11
N SER A 192 1.42 68.67 18.21
CA SER A 192 1.68 69.98 18.75
C SER A 192 2.55 69.85 20.01
N TYR A 193 3.47 70.80 20.17
CA TYR A 193 4.34 70.89 21.35
C TYR A 193 3.61 71.59 22.47
N ASP A 194 3.56 70.94 23.65
CA ASP A 194 3.08 71.59 24.90
C ASP A 194 4.23 72.37 25.54
N PRO A 195 4.15 73.70 25.59
CA PRO A 195 5.20 74.51 26.17
C PRO A 195 5.34 74.32 27.70
N SER A 196 4.39 73.73 28.35
CA SER A 196 4.50 73.36 29.78
C SER A 196 5.44 72.19 30.03
N VAL A 197 5.73 71.41 29.03
CA VAL A 197 6.62 70.24 29.10
C VAL A 197 7.96 70.60 28.46
N SER A 198 9.05 70.57 29.23
CA SER A 198 10.38 70.81 28.71
C SER A 198 10.70 69.81 27.57
N SER A 199 10.96 70.31 26.35
CA SER A 199 11.32 69.53 25.19
C SER A 199 12.60 68.71 25.43
N ASP A 200 13.56 69.24 26.23
CA ASP A 200 14.75 68.56 26.61
C ASP A 200 14.48 67.31 27.44
N LYS A 201 13.48 67.42 28.32
CA LYS A 201 13.09 66.29 29.17
C LYS A 201 12.44 65.18 28.34
N VAL A 202 11.62 65.51 27.40
CA VAL A 202 10.98 64.54 26.47
C VAL A 202 12.02 63.84 25.62
N GLU A 203 12.96 64.63 25.01
CA GLU A 203 14.01 64.09 24.16
C GLU A 203 14.97 63.23 24.94
N ASN A 204 15.45 63.68 26.09
CA ASN A 204 16.34 62.90 26.94
C ASN A 204 15.68 61.59 27.43
N THR A 205 14.37 61.65 27.78
CA THR A 205 13.61 60.44 28.16
C THR A 205 13.47 59.50 27.00
N PHE A 206 13.17 59.99 25.79
CA PHE A 206 13.08 59.19 24.59
C PHE A 206 14.39 58.45 24.27
N PHE A 207 15.52 59.16 24.27
CA PHE A 207 16.82 58.57 24.03
C PHE A 207 17.22 57.57 25.11
N ALA A 208 16.97 57.85 26.38
CA ALA A 208 17.23 56.95 27.48
C ALA A 208 16.38 55.65 27.35
N LEU A 209 15.10 55.77 27.03
CA LEU A 209 14.22 54.62 26.79
C LEU A 209 14.63 53.85 25.50
N GLN A 210 15.04 54.56 24.45
CA GLN A 210 15.54 53.93 23.23
C GLN A 210 16.82 53.12 23.48
N GLN A 211 17.75 53.69 24.26
CA GLN A 211 18.96 52.99 24.65
C GLN A 211 18.65 51.75 25.49
N LYS A 212 17.78 51.90 26.51
CA LYS A 212 17.34 50.79 27.36
C LYS A 212 16.65 49.71 26.50
N TYR A 213 15.82 50.08 25.53
CA TYR A 213 15.18 49.14 24.62
C TYR A 213 16.20 48.39 23.78
N ARG A 214 17.22 49.04 23.26
CA ARG A 214 18.32 48.40 22.51
C ARG A 214 19.07 47.36 23.38
N ASP A 215 19.39 47.72 24.61
CA ASP A 215 20.13 46.84 25.54
C ASP A 215 19.28 45.60 25.90
N ILE A 216 17.97 45.80 26.16
CA ILE A 216 17.03 44.72 26.43
C ILE A 216 16.86 43.82 25.19
N SER A 217 16.66 44.44 24.01
CA SER A 217 16.52 43.70 22.76
C SER A 217 17.78 42.88 22.42
N ALA A 218 18.96 43.42 22.68
CA ALA A 218 20.23 42.71 22.46
C ALA A 218 20.34 41.45 23.36
N ARG A 219 19.92 41.59 24.64
CA ARG A 219 19.90 40.44 25.58
C ARG A 219 18.80 39.42 25.20
N LEU A 220 17.60 39.91 24.89
CA LEU A 220 16.47 39.06 24.45
C LEU A 220 16.83 38.26 23.18
N ASN A 221 17.45 38.93 22.21
CA ASN A 221 17.88 38.31 20.97
C ASN A 221 18.90 37.16 21.17
N LYS A 222 19.79 37.31 22.19
CA LYS A 222 20.70 36.22 22.54
C LYS A 222 19.94 34.96 23.00
N ILE A 223 18.90 35.16 23.83
CA ILE A 223 18.11 34.05 24.32
C ILE A 223 17.27 33.47 23.16
N LYS A 224 16.62 34.32 22.32
CA LYS A 224 15.88 33.89 21.13
C LYS A 224 16.76 33.11 20.15
N PHE A 225 17.99 33.57 19.91
CA PHE A 225 18.95 32.84 19.09
C PHE A 225 19.25 31.44 19.63
N LYS A 226 19.37 31.31 20.96
CA LYS A 226 19.59 30.02 21.63
C LYS A 226 18.38 29.10 21.42
N ILE A 227 17.15 29.63 21.57
CA ILE A 227 15.90 28.91 21.33
C ILE A 227 15.83 28.45 19.88
N ASP A 228 16.02 29.36 18.92
CA ASP A 228 15.98 29.05 17.48
C ASP A 228 17.03 28.00 17.12
N LYS A 229 18.20 28.06 17.74
CA LYS A 229 19.26 27.06 17.54
C LYS A 229 18.81 25.68 18.03
N MET A 230 18.22 25.60 19.22
CA MET A 230 17.74 24.33 19.77
C MET A 230 16.67 23.69 18.87
N VAL A 231 15.72 24.48 18.34
CA VAL A 231 14.70 24.02 17.41
C VAL A 231 15.33 23.51 16.12
N LYS A 232 16.25 24.28 15.52
CA LYS A 232 16.97 23.90 14.28
C LYS A 232 17.85 22.67 14.45
N ASP A 233 18.56 22.58 15.56
CA ASP A 233 19.40 21.41 15.86
C ASP A 233 18.51 20.15 16.01
N SER A 234 17.37 20.25 16.73
CA SER A 234 16.39 19.18 16.84
C SER A 234 15.81 18.78 15.48
N GLU A 235 15.44 19.76 14.64
CA GLU A 235 14.96 19.51 13.28
C GLU A 235 16.00 18.78 12.44
N TYR A 236 17.24 19.20 12.50
CA TYR A 236 18.35 18.57 11.79
C TYR A 236 18.56 17.12 12.25
N GLU A 237 18.62 16.87 13.55
CA GLU A 237 18.80 15.53 14.11
C GLU A 237 17.67 14.60 13.76
N VAL A 238 16.41 15.05 13.91
CA VAL A 238 15.21 14.27 13.56
C VAL A 238 15.19 13.95 12.06
N ASN A 239 15.49 14.93 11.20
CA ASN A 239 15.52 14.71 9.75
C ASN A 239 16.64 13.75 9.34
N GLN A 240 17.80 13.82 9.96
CA GLN A 240 18.92 12.90 9.72
C GLN A 240 18.59 11.47 10.16
N ALA A 241 18.05 11.33 11.37
CA ALA A 241 17.64 10.03 11.90
C ALA A 241 16.53 9.39 11.03
N TYR A 242 15.54 10.19 10.64
CA TYR A 242 14.48 9.73 9.75
C TYR A 242 15.02 9.30 8.38
N LYS A 243 15.91 10.09 7.77
CA LYS A 243 16.54 9.72 6.50
C LYS A 243 17.29 8.40 6.60
N GLN A 244 18.11 8.23 7.64
CA GLN A 244 18.84 6.97 7.86
C GLN A 244 17.89 5.78 8.04
N ALA A 245 16.77 5.96 8.78
CA ALA A 245 15.76 4.93 8.96
C ALA A 245 15.06 4.56 7.64
N VAL A 246 14.75 5.57 6.80
CA VAL A 246 14.16 5.35 5.46
C VAL A 246 15.15 4.64 4.53
N ASP A 247 16.42 5.04 4.53
CA ASP A 247 17.44 4.40 3.69
C ASP A 247 17.61 2.93 4.08
N ARG A 248 17.64 2.64 5.39
CA ARG A 248 17.70 1.27 5.90
C ARG A 248 16.47 0.47 5.54
N PHE A 249 15.27 1.02 5.76
CA PHE A 249 14.01 0.39 5.37
C PHE A 249 13.99 0.03 3.87
N ASN A 250 14.40 0.95 3.00
CA ASN A 250 14.45 0.72 1.57
C ASN A 250 15.44 -0.40 1.18
N LEU A 251 16.58 -0.47 1.87
CA LEU A 251 17.58 -1.52 1.66
C LEU A 251 17.01 -2.89 2.09
N ASP A 252 16.39 -2.96 3.26
CA ASP A 252 15.80 -4.18 3.79
C ASP A 252 14.61 -4.64 2.91
N ALA A 253 13.74 -3.72 2.48
CA ALA A 253 12.64 -4.00 1.55
C ALA A 253 13.14 -4.52 0.20
N LYS A 254 14.24 -3.95 -0.33
CA LYS A 254 14.88 -4.44 -1.56
C LYS A 254 15.43 -5.87 -1.39
N THR A 255 16.07 -6.13 -0.26
CA THR A 255 16.60 -7.46 0.07
C THR A 255 15.48 -8.49 0.17
N LEU A 256 14.40 -8.14 0.88
CA LEU A 256 13.20 -8.97 1.01
C LEU A 256 12.53 -9.22 -0.36
N SER A 257 12.47 -8.20 -1.21
CA SER A 257 11.95 -8.36 -2.58
C SER A 257 12.75 -9.39 -3.38
N GLN A 258 14.06 -9.35 -3.29
CA GLN A 258 14.91 -10.34 -3.96
C GLN A 258 14.73 -11.76 -3.38
N GLN A 259 14.64 -11.87 -2.06
CA GLN A 259 14.36 -13.15 -1.40
C GLN A 259 12.98 -13.71 -1.76
N CYS A 260 11.97 -12.85 -1.81
CA CYS A 260 10.62 -13.21 -2.24
C CYS A 260 10.62 -13.77 -3.68
N GLU A 261 11.30 -13.12 -4.61
CA GLU A 261 11.38 -13.61 -5.99
C GLU A 261 12.12 -14.96 -6.09
N THR A 262 13.20 -15.15 -5.33
CA THR A 262 13.90 -16.43 -5.27
C THR A 262 12.99 -17.53 -4.71
N TRP A 263 12.30 -17.24 -3.61
CA TRP A 263 11.35 -18.17 -3.00
C TRP A 263 10.20 -18.53 -3.97
N LYS A 264 9.65 -17.57 -4.71
CA LYS A 264 8.62 -17.83 -5.73
C LYS A 264 9.10 -18.83 -6.78
N VAL A 265 10.33 -18.67 -7.25
CA VAL A 265 10.92 -19.58 -8.24
C VAL A 265 11.03 -20.99 -7.67
N GLU A 266 11.51 -21.12 -6.43
CA GLU A 266 11.66 -22.42 -5.77
C GLU A 266 10.31 -23.09 -5.49
N GLU A 267 9.32 -22.36 -4.97
CA GLU A 267 7.99 -22.90 -4.69
C GLU A 267 7.25 -23.31 -5.97
N ARG A 268 7.35 -22.51 -7.04
CA ARG A 268 6.81 -22.90 -8.35
C ARG A 268 7.45 -24.21 -8.86
N LYS A 269 8.77 -24.33 -8.73
CA LYS A 269 9.48 -25.53 -9.13
C LYS A 269 8.99 -26.74 -8.34
N LYS A 270 8.91 -26.64 -7.03
CA LYS A 270 8.38 -27.70 -6.14
C LYS A 270 6.96 -28.10 -6.54
N LEU A 271 6.07 -27.12 -6.78
CA LEU A 271 4.70 -27.39 -7.18
C LEU A 271 4.60 -28.08 -8.54
N LEU A 272 5.46 -27.72 -9.49
CA LEU A 272 5.50 -28.33 -10.83
C LEU A 272 6.10 -29.73 -10.82
N GLU A 273 6.98 -30.04 -9.89
CA GLU A 273 7.56 -31.39 -9.70
C GLU A 273 6.55 -32.37 -9.07
N LEU A 274 5.54 -31.88 -8.35
CA LEU A 274 4.50 -32.73 -7.82
C LEU A 274 3.67 -33.33 -8.95
N LYS A 275 3.29 -34.61 -8.77
CA LYS A 275 2.49 -35.39 -9.74
C LYS A 275 1.02 -35.38 -9.34
N ILE A 276 0.15 -35.50 -10.34
CA ILE A 276 -1.30 -35.63 -10.13
C ILE A 276 -1.55 -37.06 -9.63
N VAL A 277 -2.08 -37.16 -8.41
CA VAL A 277 -2.40 -38.46 -7.77
C VAL A 277 -3.78 -38.90 -8.24
N ILE A 278 -3.85 -40.09 -8.84
CA ILE A 278 -5.13 -40.67 -9.27
C ILE A 278 -5.86 -41.25 -8.04
N PRO A 279 -7.10 -40.83 -7.77
CA PRO A 279 -7.90 -41.41 -6.68
C PRO A 279 -8.27 -42.85 -6.97
N ASN A 280 -8.52 -43.61 -5.90
CA ASN A 280 -8.80 -45.05 -6.00
C ASN A 280 -10.02 -45.33 -6.91
N GLU A 281 -11.03 -44.45 -6.88
CA GLU A 281 -12.24 -44.55 -7.69
C GLU A 281 -11.98 -44.47 -9.19
N LEU A 282 -10.90 -43.82 -9.60
CA LEU A 282 -10.49 -43.66 -10.99
C LEU A 282 -9.35 -44.61 -11.41
N GLN A 283 -8.86 -45.42 -10.50
CA GLN A 283 -7.70 -46.29 -10.73
C GLN A 283 -7.96 -47.27 -11.88
N ALA A 284 -9.13 -47.93 -11.91
CA ALA A 284 -9.50 -48.85 -12.98
C ALA A 284 -9.56 -48.16 -14.36
N THR A 285 -10.08 -46.93 -14.40
CA THR A 285 -10.12 -46.13 -15.63
C THR A 285 -8.73 -45.74 -16.09
N TYR A 286 -7.87 -45.36 -15.15
CA TYR A 286 -6.49 -45.05 -15.42
C TYR A 286 -5.71 -46.24 -16.01
N GLU A 287 -5.88 -47.43 -15.44
CA GLU A 287 -5.27 -48.66 -15.93
C GLU A 287 -5.73 -49.01 -17.35
N LEU A 288 -7.06 -48.85 -17.63
CA LEU A 288 -7.60 -49.02 -18.95
C LEU A 288 -6.99 -48.05 -19.97
N LEU A 289 -6.94 -46.75 -19.63
CA LEU A 289 -6.35 -45.73 -20.47
C LEU A 289 -4.87 -45.97 -20.73
N THR A 290 -4.14 -46.47 -19.72
CA THR A 290 -2.72 -46.80 -19.85
C THR A 290 -2.50 -47.98 -20.81
N LYS A 291 -3.41 -48.98 -20.78
CA LYS A 291 -3.38 -50.10 -21.74
C LYS A 291 -3.71 -49.63 -23.18
N ILE A 292 -4.68 -48.74 -23.34
CA ILE A 292 -5.01 -48.14 -24.64
C ILE A 292 -3.83 -47.34 -25.18
N SER A 293 -3.15 -46.57 -24.31
CA SER A 293 -1.99 -45.77 -24.68
C SER A 293 -0.78 -46.59 -25.08
N ASN A 294 -0.61 -47.80 -24.52
CA ASN A 294 0.52 -48.68 -24.72
C ASN A 294 0.07 -50.12 -24.94
N PRO A 295 -0.48 -50.44 -26.15
CA PRO A 295 -1.05 -51.75 -26.42
C PRO A 295 -0.05 -52.90 -26.40
N ASP A 296 1.27 -52.58 -26.47
CA ASP A 296 2.36 -53.56 -26.51
C ASP A 296 3.02 -53.84 -25.16
N LYS A 297 2.49 -53.32 -24.06
CA LYS A 297 2.89 -53.62 -22.70
C LYS A 297 1.81 -54.35 -21.94
#